data_9a47f423f545bbc65d5c60586bc8f9c4
#
_entry.id   9a47f423f545bbc65d5c60586bc8f9c4
#
_cell.length_a   1.000
_cell.length_b   1.000
_cell.length_c   1.000
_cell.angle_alpha   90.00
_cell.angle_beta   90.00
_cell.angle_gamma   90.00
#
_symmetry.space_group_name_H-M   'P 1'
#
loop_
_entity.id
_entity.type
_entity.pdbx_description
1 polymer ?
#
loop_
_entity_poly.entity_id
_entity_poly.type
_entity_poly.pdbx_seq_one_letter_code
_entity_poly.pdbx_strand_id
1 'polypeptide(L)'
;MPDLIARLAFNTRVRSRIWKQLAKLLQNRMHLHEALRLLKFQAEERKSPLVKVYAHILHKLGRGRTLGAALDGLASREETLLISSAQDSSRLAGGLLLASKVLDAKSSIRKSLI
;
A
#
# COMPACT_ATOMS: atom_id res chain seq x y z
N MET A 1 -7.76 -9.55 -10.07
CA MET A 1 -6.76 -8.50 -10.32
C MET A 1 -7.45 -7.20 -10.68
N PRO A 2 -7.04 -6.06 -10.14
CA PRO A 2 -7.61 -4.76 -10.53
C PRO A 2 -7.40 -4.49 -12.02
N ASP A 3 -8.30 -3.73 -12.61
CA ASP A 3 -8.19 -3.38 -14.03
C ASP A 3 -7.03 -2.41 -14.27
N LEU A 4 -6.77 -2.13 -15.54
CA LEU A 4 -5.64 -1.29 -15.94
C LEU A 4 -5.73 0.13 -15.36
N ILE A 5 -6.94 0.70 -15.34
CA ILE A 5 -7.15 2.05 -14.80
C ILE A 5 -6.79 2.10 -13.32
N ALA A 6 -7.26 1.12 -12.55
CA ALA A 6 -6.95 1.04 -11.11
C ALA A 6 -5.45 0.84 -10.89
N ARG A 7 -4.80 -0.01 -11.69
CA ARG A 7 -3.37 -0.25 -11.57
C ARG A 7 -2.54 0.99 -11.92
N LEU A 8 -2.95 1.75 -12.93
CA LEU A 8 -2.28 3.00 -13.29
C LEU A 8 -2.47 4.08 -12.22
N ALA A 9 -3.64 4.12 -11.59
CA ALA A 9 -3.90 5.03 -10.49
C ALA A 9 -3.06 4.69 -9.25
N PHE A 10 -2.68 3.41 -9.09
CA PHE A 10 -1.86 2.93 -7.99
C PHE A 10 -0.37 3.06 -8.33
N ASN A 11 0.03 4.27 -8.68
CA ASN A 11 1.39 4.58 -9.11
C ASN A 11 2.31 4.82 -7.92
N THR A 12 3.59 5.01 -8.19
CA THR A 12 4.65 5.18 -7.18
C THR A 12 4.32 6.29 -6.17
N ARG A 13 3.90 7.44 -6.66
CA ARG A 13 3.58 8.59 -5.80
C ARG A 13 2.39 8.31 -4.90
N VAL A 14 1.36 7.71 -5.47
CA VAL A 14 0.15 7.34 -4.72
C VAL A 14 0.48 6.25 -3.70
N ARG A 15 1.25 5.24 -4.09
CA ARG A 15 1.64 4.18 -3.15
C ARG A 15 2.44 4.72 -1.96
N SER A 16 3.38 5.63 -2.21
CA SER A 16 4.14 6.23 -1.11
C SER A 16 3.21 6.90 -0.10
N ARG A 17 2.24 7.66 -0.59
CA ARG A 17 1.25 8.32 0.26
C ARG A 17 0.40 7.30 1.03
N ILE A 18 -0.04 6.25 0.35
CA ILE A 18 -0.87 5.21 0.96
C ILE A 18 -0.09 4.49 2.06
N TRP A 19 1.18 4.15 1.81
CA TRP A 19 2.00 3.48 2.83
C TRP A 19 2.14 4.34 4.09
N LYS A 20 2.32 5.64 3.94
CA LYS A 20 2.39 6.57 5.08
C LYS A 20 1.07 6.63 5.83
N GLN A 21 -0.05 6.73 5.13
CA GLN A 21 -1.37 6.78 5.75
C GLN A 21 -1.67 5.48 6.49
N LEU A 22 -1.39 4.35 5.85
CA LEU A 22 -1.62 3.03 6.45
C LEU A 22 -0.76 2.84 7.69
N ALA A 23 0.52 3.23 7.62
CA ALA A 23 1.42 3.15 8.76
C ALA A 23 0.89 3.97 9.94
N LYS A 24 0.41 5.17 9.67
CA LYS A 24 -0.14 6.05 10.70
C LYS A 24 -1.36 5.42 11.39
N LEU A 25 -2.25 4.83 10.60
CA LEU A 25 -3.44 4.17 11.14
C LEU A 25 -3.04 2.98 12.03
N LEU A 26 -2.07 2.18 11.60
CA LEU A 26 -1.58 1.06 12.38
C LEU A 26 -0.90 1.53 13.68
N GLN A 27 -0.16 2.64 13.63
CA GLN A 27 0.45 3.22 14.82
C GLN A 27 -0.60 3.74 15.81
N ASN A 28 -1.78 4.12 15.32
CA ASN A 28 -2.93 4.50 16.14
C ASN A 28 -3.76 3.30 16.59
N ARG A 29 -3.16 2.10 16.57
CA ARG A 29 -3.75 0.85 17.06
C ARG A 29 -4.93 0.33 16.24
N MET A 30 -5.07 0.80 15.02
CA MET A 30 -6.06 0.24 14.10
C MET A 30 -5.51 -1.05 13.50
N HIS A 31 -6.37 -2.08 13.37
CA HIS A 31 -5.97 -3.32 12.73
C HIS A 31 -5.87 -3.14 11.20
N LEU A 32 -5.03 -3.94 10.56
CA LEU A 32 -4.76 -3.82 9.13
C LEU A 32 -6.05 -3.86 8.28
N HIS A 33 -6.94 -4.80 8.55
CA HIS A 33 -8.20 -4.91 7.82
C HIS A 33 -9.06 -3.66 7.99
N GLU A 34 -9.15 -3.15 9.21
CA GLU A 34 -9.91 -1.93 9.50
C GLU A 34 -9.33 -0.73 8.76
N ALA A 35 -8.00 -0.61 8.80
CA ALA A 35 -7.31 0.51 8.14
C ALA A 35 -7.55 0.48 6.63
N LEU A 36 -7.45 -0.70 6.02
CA LEU A 36 -7.69 -0.86 4.58
C LEU A 36 -9.15 -0.61 4.22
N ARG A 37 -10.09 -1.02 5.06
CA ARG A 37 -11.51 -0.73 4.84
C ARG A 37 -11.79 0.77 4.92
N LEU A 38 -11.14 1.46 5.86
CA LEU A 38 -11.27 2.91 5.96
C LEU A 38 -10.75 3.59 4.70
N LEU A 39 -9.58 3.20 4.22
CA LEU A 39 -9.01 3.78 2.99
C LEU A 39 -9.90 3.47 1.78
N LYS A 40 -10.46 2.25 1.72
CA LYS A 40 -11.40 1.88 0.67
C LYS A 40 -12.66 2.74 0.72
N PHE A 41 -13.22 2.95 1.91
CA PHE A 41 -14.39 3.79 2.09
C PHE A 41 -14.12 5.21 1.61
N GLN A 42 -12.97 5.78 1.97
CA GLN A 42 -12.59 7.12 1.52
C GLN A 42 -12.44 7.17 0.00
N ALA A 43 -11.89 6.12 -0.60
CA ALA A 43 -11.78 6.02 -2.06
C ALA A 43 -13.15 5.94 -2.72
N GLU A 44 -14.10 5.21 -2.12
CA GLU A 44 -15.47 5.14 -2.61
C GLU A 44 -16.15 6.51 -2.59
N GLU A 45 -15.95 7.28 -1.50
CA GLU A 45 -16.50 8.62 -1.38
C GLU A 45 -15.99 9.55 -2.49
N ARG A 46 -14.74 9.36 -2.90
CA ARG A 46 -14.11 10.17 -3.96
C ARG A 46 -14.33 9.60 -5.35
N LYS A 47 -15.02 8.46 -5.45
CA LYS A 47 -15.21 7.73 -6.72
C LYS A 47 -13.88 7.41 -7.39
N SER A 48 -12.89 7.06 -6.57
CA SER A 48 -11.54 6.78 -7.03
C SER A 48 -11.42 5.36 -7.59
N PRO A 49 -10.64 5.14 -8.67
CA PRO A 49 -10.37 3.80 -9.16
C PRO A 49 -9.58 2.94 -8.17
N LEU A 50 -8.99 3.56 -7.12
CA LEU A 50 -8.26 2.82 -6.08
C LEU A 50 -9.16 1.89 -5.26
N VAL A 51 -10.48 2.08 -5.29
CA VAL A 51 -11.43 1.18 -4.64
C VAL A 51 -11.15 -0.28 -5.04
N LYS A 52 -10.89 -0.52 -6.32
CA LYS A 52 -10.63 -1.87 -6.83
C LYS A 52 -9.31 -2.44 -6.29
N VAL A 53 -8.32 -1.59 -6.08
CA VAL A 53 -7.04 -2.01 -5.48
C VAL A 53 -7.27 -2.44 -4.03
N TYR A 54 -7.95 -1.61 -3.25
CA TYR A 54 -8.23 -1.96 -1.85
C TYR A 54 -9.08 -3.21 -1.73
N ALA A 55 -10.08 -3.37 -2.60
CA ALA A 55 -10.93 -4.55 -2.62
C ALA A 55 -10.11 -5.81 -2.92
N HIS A 56 -9.17 -5.73 -3.85
CA HIS A 56 -8.29 -6.84 -4.20
C HIS A 56 -7.41 -7.24 -3.01
N ILE A 57 -6.80 -6.25 -2.35
CA ILE A 57 -5.94 -6.48 -1.19
C ILE A 57 -6.74 -7.13 -0.06
N LEU A 58 -7.91 -6.57 0.25
CA LEU A 58 -8.77 -7.11 1.30
C LEU A 58 -9.21 -8.55 1.00
N HIS A 59 -9.51 -8.84 -0.26
CA HIS A 59 -9.89 -10.19 -0.67
C HIS A 59 -8.75 -11.17 -0.40
N LYS A 60 -7.51 -10.81 -0.78
CA LYS A 60 -6.34 -11.66 -0.55
C LYS A 60 -6.08 -11.88 0.94
N LEU A 61 -6.19 -10.82 1.73
CA LEU A 61 -6.03 -10.93 3.19
C LEU A 61 -7.09 -11.84 3.80
N GLY A 62 -8.32 -11.76 3.30
CA GLY A 62 -9.42 -12.62 3.74
C GLY A 62 -9.17 -14.09 3.43
N ARG A 63 -8.28 -14.39 2.48
CA ARG A 63 -7.88 -15.75 2.13
C ARG A 63 -6.60 -16.19 2.84
N GLY A 64 -6.19 -15.45 3.88
CA GLY A 64 -5.03 -15.81 4.68
C GLY A 64 -3.69 -15.37 4.12
N ARG A 65 -3.68 -14.56 3.06
CA ARG A 65 -2.44 -14.03 2.50
C ARG A 65 -1.93 -12.86 3.33
N THR A 66 -0.60 -12.66 3.34
CA THR A 66 0.01 -11.49 3.97
C THR A 66 -0.18 -10.28 3.08
N LEU A 67 0.02 -9.08 3.65
CA LEU A 67 -0.07 -7.85 2.87
C LEU A 67 0.96 -7.85 1.72
N GLY A 68 2.20 -8.27 1.98
CA GLY A 68 3.22 -8.35 0.95
C GLY A 68 2.81 -9.25 -0.20
N ALA A 69 2.24 -10.43 0.11
CA ALA A 69 1.76 -11.35 -0.91
C ALA A 69 0.58 -10.77 -1.69
N ALA A 70 -0.31 -10.04 -1.00
CA ALA A 70 -1.47 -9.40 -1.64
C ALA A 70 -1.06 -8.31 -2.64
N LEU A 71 0.11 -7.74 -2.47
CA LEU A 71 0.64 -6.67 -3.32
C LEU A 71 1.41 -7.17 -4.54
N ASP A 72 1.56 -8.47 -4.68
CA ASP A 72 2.28 -9.05 -5.83
C ASP A 72 1.64 -8.59 -7.14
N GLY A 73 2.48 -8.06 -8.04
CA GLY A 73 2.03 -7.51 -9.30
C GLY A 73 1.44 -6.10 -9.22
N LEU A 74 1.25 -5.55 -8.01
CA LEU A 74 0.70 -4.21 -7.80
C LEU A 74 1.75 -3.20 -7.32
N ALA A 75 2.78 -3.68 -6.63
CA ALA A 75 3.86 -2.87 -6.10
C ALA A 75 5.19 -3.43 -6.55
N SER A 76 6.27 -2.67 -6.41
CA SER A 76 7.59 -3.13 -6.78
C SER A 76 8.07 -4.25 -5.86
N ARG A 77 9.03 -5.04 -6.34
CA ARG A 77 9.61 -6.12 -5.56
C ARG A 77 10.23 -5.60 -4.26
N GLU A 78 10.88 -4.43 -4.31
CA GLU A 78 11.49 -3.83 -3.14
C GLU A 78 10.44 -3.51 -2.07
N GLU A 79 9.31 -2.93 -2.48
CA GLU A 79 8.20 -2.64 -1.58
C GLU A 79 7.66 -3.91 -0.94
N THR A 80 7.39 -4.93 -1.76
CA THR A 80 6.83 -6.18 -1.25
C THR A 80 7.78 -6.89 -0.31
N LEU A 81 9.09 -6.82 -0.55
CA LEU A 81 10.08 -7.42 0.34
C LEU A 81 10.14 -6.70 1.69
N LEU A 82 10.13 -5.36 1.67
CA LEU A 82 10.16 -4.58 2.91
C LEU A 82 8.90 -4.80 3.74
N ILE A 83 7.75 -4.85 3.09
CA ILE A 83 6.48 -5.07 3.77
C ILE A 83 6.39 -6.51 4.28
N SER A 84 6.83 -7.49 3.49
CA SER A 84 6.79 -8.91 3.86
C SER A 84 7.73 -9.23 5.02
N SER A 85 8.89 -8.57 5.10
CA SER A 85 9.84 -8.80 6.19
C SER A 85 9.31 -8.28 7.53
N ALA A 86 8.30 -7.43 7.50
CA ALA A 86 7.65 -6.86 8.68
C ALA A 86 6.32 -7.57 8.97
N GLN A 87 6.33 -8.92 9.00
CA GLN A 87 5.12 -9.74 9.14
C GLN A 87 4.37 -9.55 10.44
N ASP A 88 5.07 -9.13 11.48
CA ASP A 88 4.48 -8.88 12.78
C ASP A 88 3.74 -7.53 12.72
N SER A 89 2.51 -7.50 13.21
CA SER A 89 1.69 -6.27 13.18
C SER A 89 2.38 -5.09 13.86
N SER A 90 3.20 -5.35 14.87
CA SER A 90 3.94 -4.30 15.56
C SER A 90 5.05 -3.68 14.70
N ARG A 91 5.51 -4.40 13.67
CA ARG A 91 6.59 -3.95 12.77
C ARG A 91 6.10 -3.51 11.40
N LEU A 92 4.84 -3.81 11.09
CA LEU A 92 4.30 -3.54 9.76
C LEU A 92 4.34 -2.06 9.43
N ALA A 93 4.00 -1.19 10.38
CA ALA A 93 4.07 0.26 10.18
C ALA A 93 5.48 0.70 9.76
N GLY A 94 6.52 0.14 10.42
CA GLY A 94 7.91 0.42 10.07
C GLY A 94 8.26 -0.02 8.66
N GLY A 95 7.80 -1.21 8.26
CA GLY A 95 8.02 -1.73 6.90
C GLY A 95 7.36 -0.86 5.84
N LEU A 96 6.15 -0.39 6.12
CA LEU A 96 5.42 0.51 5.22
C LEU A 96 6.14 1.86 5.08
N LEU A 97 6.65 2.41 6.18
CA LEU A 97 7.40 3.66 6.15
C LEU A 97 8.70 3.53 5.37
N LEU A 98 9.40 2.39 5.50
CA LEU A 98 10.60 2.13 4.73
C LEU A 98 10.28 2.02 3.24
N ALA A 99 9.19 1.33 2.89
CA ALA A 99 8.76 1.23 1.51
C ALA A 99 8.46 2.61 0.92
N SER A 100 7.80 3.46 1.69
CA SER A 100 7.52 4.85 1.29
C SER A 100 8.82 5.62 1.05
N LYS A 101 9.80 5.50 1.96
CA LYS A 101 11.10 6.17 1.81
C LYS A 101 11.84 5.75 0.56
N VAL A 102 11.80 4.46 0.23
CA VAL A 102 12.44 3.95 -1.00
C VAL A 102 11.80 4.59 -2.23
N LEU A 103 10.47 4.69 -2.26
CA LEU A 103 9.76 5.31 -3.37
C LEU A 103 10.08 6.80 -3.47
N ASP A 104 10.11 7.51 -2.35
CA ASP A 104 10.42 8.93 -2.32
C ASP A 104 11.86 9.19 -2.78
N ALA A 105 12.81 8.37 -2.37
CA ALA A 105 14.20 8.49 -2.77
C ALA A 105 14.36 8.31 -4.29
N LYS A 106 13.70 7.32 -4.86
CA LYS A 106 13.73 7.09 -6.31
C LYS A 106 13.14 8.27 -7.07
N SER A 107 12.05 8.84 -6.57
CA SER A 107 11.42 10.00 -7.16
C SER A 107 12.36 11.22 -7.14
N SER A 108 13.04 11.45 -6.01
CA SER A 108 14.02 12.53 -5.87
C SER A 108 15.19 12.39 -6.83
N ILE A 109 15.73 11.19 -6.97
CA ILE A 109 16.84 10.91 -7.90
C ILE A 109 16.39 11.20 -9.33
N ARG A 110 15.20 10.74 -9.69
CA ARG A 110 14.65 10.96 -11.03
C ARG A 110 14.49 12.45 -11.33
N LYS A 111 14.02 13.23 -10.38
CA LYS A 111 13.89 14.68 -10.53
C LYS A 111 15.24 15.37 -10.70
N SER A 112 16.26 14.89 -9.98
CA SER A 112 17.60 15.46 -10.06
C SER A 112 18.27 15.22 -11.40
N LEU A 113 17.89 14.15 -12.11
CA LEU A 113 18.47 13.80 -13.40
C LEU A 113 17.80 14.51 -14.57
N ILE A 114 16.66 15.12 -14.35
CA ILE A 114 15.93 15.88 -15.36
C ILE A 114 16.26 17.37 -15.22
#